data_46ac0789a4d88b4b99b62eca8468448e
#
_entry.id   46ac0789a4d88b4b99b62eca8468448e
#
_cell.length_a   1.000
_cell.length_b   1.000
_cell.length_c   1.000
_cell.angle_alpha   90.00
_cell.angle_beta   90.00
_cell.angle_gamma   90.00
#
_symmetry.space_group_name_H-M   'P 1'
#
loop_
_entity.id
_entity.type
_entity.pdbx_description
1 polymer ?
#
loop_
_entity_poly.entity_id
_entity_poly.type
_entity_poly.pdbx_seq_one_letter_code
_entity_poly.pdbx_strand_id
1 'polypeptide(L)'
;MKVFVTGGGGFLGNAIVQQLLQEGYDVVSYSRNKHNTLEKPRILQNQGNVADFEKLKTAMRGCEAVFHVAAKTGIWGSYNSFYETNVTGTENIIKACIELGIPNLVYTSSASVVYHGNSEGKNESLPYPKKFYAPYPQTKAMAEQAVLNANSPGLITCALRPHLVWGPGDTHFLTRLQTRRRNDQLRLLGNKQYLIDTLYIDNAVNAHLQVLRKMQTDPNMVAGKAYFISQDEPISIRSFTNRLLDTMGLPPVTKTMSPGFALFAGWLSQNVFSLLKIRKEPVLTVFLARQLSSSHWYDISAAKRDFGYMPAISIDEGMNRLKKWIEINGPLPEFET
;
A
#
# COMPACT_ATOMS: atom_id res chain seq x y z
N MET A 1 2.19 -14.72 21.32
CA MET A 1 2.57 -13.32 21.05
C MET A 1 1.33 -12.54 20.65
N LYS A 2 1.18 -11.33 21.20
CA LYS A 2 0.08 -10.43 20.89
C LYS A 2 0.56 -9.31 19.96
N VAL A 3 -0.10 -9.14 18.81
CA VAL A 3 0.33 -8.26 17.74
C VAL A 3 -0.70 -7.16 17.51
N PHE A 4 -0.24 -5.92 17.39
CA PHE A 4 -1.07 -4.77 17.07
C PHE A 4 -1.05 -4.48 15.57
N VAL A 5 -2.23 -4.37 14.94
CA VAL A 5 -2.35 -4.07 13.51
C VAL A 5 -3.22 -2.84 13.32
N THR A 6 -2.63 -1.73 12.85
CA THR A 6 -3.43 -0.58 12.43
C THR A 6 -4.01 -0.79 11.05
N GLY A 7 -5.23 -0.31 10.83
CA GLY A 7 -5.89 -0.49 9.53
C GLY A 7 -6.31 -1.93 9.25
N GLY A 8 -6.47 -2.77 10.29
CA GLY A 8 -6.83 -4.18 10.15
C GLY A 8 -8.14 -4.45 9.42
N GLY A 9 -9.03 -3.46 9.28
CA GLY A 9 -10.23 -3.58 8.45
C GLY A 9 -10.03 -3.22 6.96
N GLY A 10 -8.86 -2.70 6.58
CA GLY A 10 -8.53 -2.40 5.19
C GLY A 10 -8.03 -3.63 4.43
N PHE A 11 -7.86 -3.52 3.12
CA PHE A 11 -7.50 -4.62 2.23
C PHE A 11 -6.24 -5.40 2.71
N LEU A 12 -5.09 -4.74 2.77
CA LEU A 12 -3.85 -5.38 3.21
C LEU A 12 -3.87 -5.70 4.72
N GLY A 13 -4.40 -4.78 5.55
CA GLY A 13 -4.44 -4.98 6.99
C GLY A 13 -5.29 -6.20 7.38
N ASN A 14 -6.44 -6.39 6.73
CA ASN A 14 -7.30 -7.56 6.98
C ASN A 14 -6.57 -8.86 6.59
N ALA A 15 -5.92 -8.88 5.43
CA ALA A 15 -5.17 -10.05 4.99
C ALA A 15 -4.03 -10.41 5.97
N ILE A 16 -3.31 -9.41 6.50
CA ILE A 16 -2.30 -9.61 7.55
C ILE A 16 -2.93 -10.16 8.83
N VAL A 17 -4.06 -9.60 9.29
CA VAL A 17 -4.77 -10.08 10.48
C VAL A 17 -5.20 -11.54 10.33
N GLN A 18 -5.77 -11.92 9.17
CA GLN A 18 -6.18 -13.31 8.93
C GLN A 18 -4.99 -14.28 8.96
N GLN A 19 -3.87 -13.90 8.35
CA GLN A 19 -2.67 -14.73 8.36
C GLN A 19 -2.05 -14.87 9.75
N LEU A 20 -2.00 -13.77 10.53
CA LEU A 20 -1.54 -13.82 11.93
C LEU A 20 -2.38 -14.78 12.78
N LEU A 21 -3.71 -14.78 12.59
CA LEU A 21 -4.59 -15.73 13.28
C LEU A 21 -4.29 -17.18 12.89
N GLN A 22 -4.11 -17.46 11.60
CA GLN A 22 -3.76 -18.81 11.13
C GLN A 22 -2.44 -19.29 11.73
N GLU A 23 -1.50 -18.41 11.98
CA GLU A 23 -0.22 -18.71 12.62
C GLU A 23 -0.30 -18.71 14.17
N GLY A 24 -1.48 -18.53 14.73
CA GLY A 24 -1.68 -18.68 16.16
C GLY A 24 -1.36 -17.41 16.98
N TYR A 25 -1.29 -16.24 16.40
CA TYR A 25 -1.14 -14.97 17.13
C TYR A 25 -2.46 -14.47 17.72
N ASP A 26 -2.39 -13.72 18.81
CA ASP A 26 -3.49 -12.86 19.28
C ASP A 26 -3.36 -11.49 18.62
N VAL A 27 -4.44 -10.96 18.07
CA VAL A 27 -4.38 -9.72 17.29
C VAL A 27 -5.23 -8.64 17.92
N VAL A 28 -4.65 -7.46 18.06
CA VAL A 28 -5.38 -6.22 18.33
C VAL A 28 -5.48 -5.43 17.02
N SER A 29 -6.66 -5.39 16.44
CA SER A 29 -6.95 -4.59 15.27
C SER A 29 -7.41 -3.19 15.68
N TYR A 30 -6.76 -2.16 15.15
CA TYR A 30 -7.09 -0.76 15.42
C TYR A 30 -7.48 -0.04 14.13
N SER A 31 -8.72 0.42 14.05
CA SER A 31 -9.27 1.12 12.90
C SER A 31 -10.41 2.05 13.29
N ARG A 32 -10.80 2.97 12.41
CA ARG A 32 -11.89 3.94 12.69
C ARG A 32 -13.24 3.27 12.90
N ASN A 33 -13.46 2.16 12.20
CA ASN A 33 -14.74 1.41 12.25
C ASN A 33 -14.48 -0.03 12.71
N LYS A 34 -15.51 -0.69 13.25
CA LYS A 34 -15.53 -2.14 13.41
C LYS A 34 -15.80 -2.82 12.07
N HIS A 35 -15.28 -4.02 11.92
CA HIS A 35 -15.42 -4.82 10.71
C HIS A 35 -15.89 -6.23 11.04
N ASN A 36 -17.00 -6.66 10.46
CA ASN A 36 -17.59 -7.99 10.72
C ASN A 36 -16.62 -9.13 10.35
N THR A 37 -15.77 -8.92 9.34
CA THR A 37 -14.73 -9.89 8.94
C THR A 37 -13.69 -10.17 10.02
N LEU A 38 -13.60 -9.30 11.02
CA LEU A 38 -12.71 -9.38 12.17
C LEU A 38 -13.42 -9.82 13.47
N GLU A 39 -14.69 -10.20 13.41
CA GLU A 39 -15.42 -10.78 14.55
C GLU A 39 -15.05 -12.26 14.72
N LYS A 40 -13.86 -12.52 15.20
CA LYS A 40 -13.29 -13.86 15.39
C LYS A 40 -12.63 -13.97 16.75
N PRO A 41 -12.58 -15.19 17.34
CA PRO A 41 -11.77 -15.46 18.52
C PRO A 41 -10.32 -14.99 18.30
N ARG A 42 -9.68 -14.48 19.36
CA ARG A 42 -8.30 -13.99 19.35
C ARG A 42 -8.09 -12.68 18.57
N ILE A 43 -9.17 -12.02 18.10
CA ILE A 43 -9.10 -10.65 17.59
C ILE A 43 -9.83 -9.72 18.56
N LEU A 44 -9.10 -8.74 19.09
CA LEU A 44 -9.66 -7.61 19.80
C LEU A 44 -9.75 -6.40 18.85
N GLN A 45 -10.96 -5.97 18.52
CA GLN A 45 -11.16 -4.78 17.69
C GLN A 45 -11.28 -3.53 18.57
N ASN A 46 -10.36 -2.60 18.43
CA ASN A 46 -10.39 -1.28 19.03
C ASN A 46 -10.67 -0.20 17.98
N GLN A 47 -11.63 0.68 18.26
CA GLN A 47 -11.97 1.79 17.38
C GLN A 47 -11.26 3.07 17.78
N GLY A 48 -10.61 3.71 16.79
CA GLY A 48 -9.97 5.01 17.00
C GLY A 48 -9.27 5.54 15.76
N ASN A 49 -8.86 6.81 15.87
CA ASN A 49 -8.00 7.46 14.89
C ASN A 49 -6.54 7.31 15.34
N VAL A 50 -5.63 6.95 14.44
CA VAL A 50 -4.19 6.85 14.76
C VAL A 50 -3.59 8.20 15.19
N ALA A 51 -4.23 9.30 14.88
CA ALA A 51 -3.88 10.62 15.37
C ALA A 51 -4.28 10.87 16.84
N ASP A 52 -5.15 10.06 17.44
CA ASP A 52 -5.53 10.13 18.85
C ASP A 52 -4.56 9.29 19.68
N PHE A 53 -3.51 9.93 20.21
CA PHE A 53 -2.40 9.26 20.91
C PHE A 53 -2.87 8.45 22.12
N GLU A 54 -3.72 9.00 22.99
CA GLU A 54 -4.09 8.33 24.24
C GLU A 54 -4.93 7.07 24.00
N LYS A 55 -5.89 7.12 23.07
CA LYS A 55 -6.64 5.94 22.68
C LYS A 55 -5.77 4.88 22.02
N LEU A 56 -4.89 5.33 21.11
CA LEU A 56 -3.94 4.46 20.41
C LEU A 56 -3.04 3.75 21.42
N LYS A 57 -2.37 4.50 22.29
CA LYS A 57 -1.48 3.96 23.31
C LYS A 57 -2.19 2.97 24.25
N THR A 58 -3.41 3.30 24.67
CA THR A 58 -4.21 2.38 25.50
C THR A 58 -4.49 1.07 24.78
N ALA A 59 -4.84 1.13 23.50
CA ALA A 59 -5.10 -0.06 22.68
C ALA A 59 -3.86 -0.92 22.41
N MET A 60 -2.66 -0.33 22.43
CA MET A 60 -1.39 -1.02 22.19
C MET A 60 -0.85 -1.76 23.43
N ARG A 61 -1.40 -1.57 24.62
CA ARG A 61 -0.90 -2.19 25.84
C ARG A 61 -0.83 -3.71 25.77
N GLY A 62 0.31 -4.27 26.17
CA GLY A 62 0.58 -5.70 26.19
C GLY A 62 0.78 -6.33 24.80
N CYS A 63 0.95 -5.52 23.75
CA CYS A 63 1.41 -6.00 22.46
C CYS A 63 2.94 -6.07 22.40
N GLU A 64 3.46 -7.00 21.60
CA GLU A 64 4.88 -7.30 21.48
C GLU A 64 5.44 -6.92 20.08
N ALA A 65 4.54 -6.66 19.13
CA ALA A 65 4.90 -6.20 17.79
C ALA A 65 3.76 -5.34 17.20
N VAL A 66 4.12 -4.46 16.28
CA VAL A 66 3.18 -3.59 15.56
C VAL A 66 3.37 -3.75 14.05
N PHE A 67 2.26 -4.00 13.34
CA PHE A 67 2.14 -3.74 11.91
C PHE A 67 1.40 -2.42 11.71
N HIS A 68 2.11 -1.41 11.28
CA HIS A 68 1.51 -0.11 10.97
C HIS A 68 1.14 -0.03 9.49
N VAL A 69 -0.09 -0.46 9.19
CA VAL A 69 -0.64 -0.55 7.82
C VAL A 69 -1.59 0.61 7.51
N ALA A 70 -2.20 1.20 8.54
CA ALA A 70 -3.12 2.31 8.37
C ALA A 70 -2.47 3.48 7.65
N ALA A 71 -3.10 3.92 6.57
CA ALA A 71 -2.72 5.13 5.86
C ALA A 71 -3.94 5.75 5.19
N LYS A 72 -3.93 7.06 5.04
CA LYS A 72 -4.78 7.71 4.05
C LYS A 72 -4.14 7.51 2.69
N THR A 73 -4.79 6.73 1.84
CA THR A 73 -4.38 6.45 0.46
C THR A 73 -5.12 7.35 -0.53
N GLY A 74 -4.79 7.25 -1.81
CA GLY A 74 -5.39 8.03 -2.89
C GLY A 74 -4.50 9.19 -3.35
N ILE A 75 -4.94 9.83 -4.42
CA ILE A 75 -4.14 10.86 -5.14
C ILE A 75 -4.75 12.25 -5.02
N TRP A 76 -5.88 12.38 -4.28
CA TRP A 76 -6.63 13.63 -4.14
C TRP A 76 -7.12 13.84 -2.70
N GLY A 77 -7.16 15.11 -2.29
CA GLY A 77 -7.62 15.53 -0.97
C GLY A 77 -6.71 16.59 -0.34
N SER A 78 -7.11 17.13 0.81
CA SER A 78 -6.32 18.15 1.50
C SER A 78 -5.02 17.55 2.06
N TYR A 79 -3.92 18.27 1.92
CA TYR A 79 -2.62 17.87 2.48
C TYR A 79 -2.71 17.54 3.97
N ASN A 80 -3.38 18.40 4.74
CA ASN A 80 -3.52 18.21 6.20
C ASN A 80 -4.15 16.87 6.56
N SER A 81 -5.14 16.40 5.80
CA SER A 81 -5.78 15.10 6.07
C SER A 81 -4.88 13.90 5.77
N PHE A 82 -3.94 14.03 4.82
CA PHE A 82 -2.89 13.03 4.61
C PHE A 82 -1.83 13.12 5.70
N TYR A 83 -1.42 14.33 6.07
CA TYR A 83 -0.42 14.57 7.09
C TYR A 83 -0.87 14.02 8.44
N GLU A 84 -2.07 14.36 8.88
CA GLU A 84 -2.65 13.88 10.16
C GLU A 84 -2.63 12.35 10.24
N THR A 85 -3.11 11.65 9.20
CA THR A 85 -3.17 10.19 9.24
C THR A 85 -1.79 9.55 9.06
N ASN A 86 -1.02 10.01 8.05
CA ASN A 86 0.19 9.30 7.62
C ASN A 86 1.42 9.72 8.41
N VAL A 87 1.53 10.99 8.83
CA VAL A 87 2.69 11.49 9.58
C VAL A 87 2.40 11.47 11.07
N THR A 88 1.44 12.27 11.54
CA THR A 88 1.12 12.33 12.97
C THR A 88 0.72 10.97 13.53
N GLY A 89 -0.09 10.20 12.77
CA GLY A 89 -0.45 8.83 13.16
C GLY A 89 0.76 7.92 13.29
N THR A 90 1.74 8.01 12.39
CA THR A 90 2.98 7.22 12.46
C THR A 90 3.87 7.66 13.63
N GLU A 91 4.00 8.97 13.87
CA GLU A 91 4.73 9.51 15.01
C GLU A 91 4.12 9.04 16.35
N ASN A 92 2.79 8.98 16.44
CA ASN A 92 2.08 8.44 17.59
C ASN A 92 2.36 6.95 17.81
N ILE A 93 2.40 6.14 16.74
CA ILE A 93 2.76 4.71 16.81
C ILE A 93 4.19 4.56 17.35
N ILE A 94 5.15 5.31 16.82
CA ILE A 94 6.54 5.27 17.27
C ILE A 94 6.63 5.62 18.75
N LYS A 95 6.01 6.74 19.15
CA LYS A 95 5.98 7.19 20.54
C LYS A 95 5.35 6.15 21.45
N ALA A 96 4.23 5.56 21.08
CA ALA A 96 3.58 4.52 21.86
C ALA A 96 4.43 3.24 21.98
N CYS A 97 5.14 2.83 20.91
CA CYS A 97 6.07 1.71 20.96
C CYS A 97 7.18 1.96 22.00
N ILE A 98 7.79 3.15 21.97
CA ILE A 98 8.86 3.52 22.92
C ILE A 98 8.33 3.55 24.36
N GLU A 99 7.19 4.23 24.61
CA GLU A 99 6.63 4.38 25.95
C GLU A 99 6.11 3.05 26.56
N LEU A 100 5.71 2.09 25.72
CA LEU A 100 5.21 0.78 26.16
C LEU A 100 6.27 -0.33 26.09
N GLY A 101 7.47 -0.02 25.61
CA GLY A 101 8.54 -1.02 25.43
C GLY A 101 8.22 -2.07 24.37
N ILE A 102 7.48 -1.73 23.31
CA ILE A 102 7.17 -2.66 22.22
C ILE A 102 8.37 -2.72 21.26
N PRO A 103 9.03 -3.89 21.13
CA PRO A 103 10.34 -3.95 20.49
C PRO A 103 10.33 -3.97 18.95
N ASN A 104 9.19 -4.25 18.30
CA ASN A 104 9.17 -4.49 16.86
C ASN A 104 8.09 -3.65 16.16
N LEU A 105 8.50 -2.85 15.16
CA LEU A 105 7.61 -2.04 14.32
C LEU A 105 7.86 -2.32 12.83
N VAL A 106 6.93 -2.99 12.19
CA VAL A 106 6.88 -3.15 10.73
C VAL A 106 5.95 -2.09 10.14
N TYR A 107 6.51 -1.22 9.32
CA TYR A 107 5.79 -0.14 8.66
C TYR A 107 5.51 -0.46 7.21
N THR A 108 4.24 -0.40 6.80
CA THR A 108 3.85 -0.48 5.39
C THR A 108 4.05 0.89 4.74
N SER A 109 5.14 1.07 4.04
CA SER A 109 5.43 2.25 3.23
C SER A 109 4.83 2.13 1.81
N SER A 110 5.49 2.63 0.80
CA SER A 110 5.11 2.53 -0.62
C SER A 110 6.30 2.78 -1.52
N ALA A 111 6.40 2.10 -2.64
CA ALA A 111 7.42 2.42 -3.66
C ALA A 111 7.31 3.87 -4.19
N SER A 112 6.14 4.50 -4.06
CA SER A 112 5.92 5.89 -4.47
C SER A 112 6.72 6.93 -3.68
N VAL A 113 7.26 6.57 -2.49
CA VAL A 113 8.05 7.50 -1.65
C VAL A 113 9.36 7.91 -2.31
N VAL A 114 9.89 7.10 -3.21
CA VAL A 114 11.12 7.36 -3.98
C VAL A 114 10.86 7.45 -5.49
N TYR A 115 9.63 7.75 -5.91
CA TYR A 115 9.28 7.81 -7.32
C TYR A 115 9.85 9.06 -8.01
N HIS A 116 10.70 8.85 -9.02
CA HIS A 116 11.35 9.88 -9.84
C HIS A 116 10.91 9.90 -11.31
N GLY A 117 9.89 9.12 -11.69
CA GLY A 117 9.55 8.83 -13.09
C GLY A 117 10.12 7.48 -13.52
N ASN A 118 10.94 7.43 -14.57
CA ASN A 118 11.59 6.17 -14.97
C ASN A 118 12.55 5.69 -13.88
N SER A 119 12.27 4.50 -13.32
CA SER A 119 13.02 3.89 -12.21
C SER A 119 13.12 2.38 -12.44
N GLU A 120 13.71 2.00 -13.60
CA GLU A 120 13.82 0.60 -13.99
C GLU A 120 14.95 -0.09 -13.23
N GLY A 121 14.65 -1.19 -12.52
CA GLY A 121 15.61 -2.01 -11.78
C GLY A 121 16.36 -1.28 -10.67
N LYS A 122 15.80 -0.20 -10.15
CA LYS A 122 16.43 0.56 -9.06
C LYS A 122 16.19 -0.13 -7.72
N ASN A 123 17.16 0.01 -6.82
CA ASN A 123 17.12 -0.56 -5.46
C ASN A 123 16.89 0.54 -4.40
N GLU A 124 16.98 0.16 -3.13
CA GLU A 124 16.71 0.99 -1.97
C GLU A 124 17.65 2.20 -1.81
N SER A 125 18.75 2.27 -2.59
CA SER A 125 19.65 3.43 -2.61
C SER A 125 19.05 4.67 -3.29
N LEU A 126 17.87 4.55 -3.95
CA LEU A 126 17.16 5.69 -4.50
C LEU A 126 16.86 6.73 -3.41
N PRO A 127 17.27 7.99 -3.60
CA PRO A 127 16.95 9.05 -2.65
C PRO A 127 15.47 9.42 -2.69
N TYR A 128 14.98 10.07 -1.65
CA TYR A 128 13.66 10.71 -1.69
C TYR A 128 13.69 11.88 -2.70
N PRO A 129 12.61 12.07 -3.49
CA PRO A 129 12.55 13.15 -4.46
C PRO A 129 12.47 14.52 -3.79
N LYS A 130 13.12 15.53 -4.39
CA LYS A 130 13.01 16.92 -3.93
C LYS A 130 11.61 17.51 -4.11
N LYS A 131 10.81 16.96 -5.03
CA LYS A 131 9.45 17.40 -5.34
C LYS A 131 8.52 16.22 -5.48
N PHE A 132 7.43 16.25 -4.72
CA PHE A 132 6.32 15.29 -4.84
C PHE A 132 5.17 15.88 -5.66
N TYR A 133 4.45 15.03 -6.37
CA TYR A 133 3.33 15.43 -7.25
C TYR A 133 1.96 15.14 -6.65
N ALA A 134 1.91 14.56 -5.44
CA ALA A 134 0.70 14.32 -4.66
C ALA A 134 1.01 14.31 -3.16
N PRO A 135 0.03 14.61 -2.29
CA PRO A 135 0.22 14.54 -0.83
C PRO A 135 0.57 13.14 -0.31
N TYR A 136 0.00 12.09 -0.92
CA TYR A 136 0.20 10.71 -0.49
C TYR A 136 1.68 10.30 -0.47
N PRO A 137 2.44 10.31 -1.60
CA PRO A 137 3.84 9.91 -1.57
C PRO A 137 4.70 10.80 -0.67
N GLN A 138 4.38 12.09 -0.57
CA GLN A 138 5.09 13.02 0.31
C GLN A 138 4.93 12.65 1.79
N THR A 139 3.70 12.47 2.24
CA THR A 139 3.42 12.14 3.65
C THR A 139 3.88 10.73 4.01
N LYS A 140 3.83 9.78 3.05
CA LYS A 140 4.40 8.44 3.25
C LYS A 140 5.93 8.47 3.36
N ALA A 141 6.61 9.32 2.58
CA ALA A 141 8.06 9.50 2.67
C ALA A 141 8.48 10.11 4.02
N MET A 142 7.76 11.12 4.51
CA MET A 142 8.00 11.70 5.84
C MET A 142 7.81 10.66 6.95
N ALA A 143 6.74 9.89 6.89
CA ALA A 143 6.45 8.83 7.85
C ALA A 143 7.50 7.71 7.82
N GLU A 144 7.94 7.29 6.63
CA GLU A 144 9.00 6.28 6.49
C GLU A 144 10.31 6.77 7.12
N GLN A 145 10.70 8.01 6.86
CA GLN A 145 11.90 8.60 7.46
C GLN A 145 11.79 8.62 9.00
N ALA A 146 10.62 9.00 9.54
CA ALA A 146 10.39 8.97 10.99
C ALA A 146 10.55 7.56 11.57
N VAL A 147 10.00 6.54 10.91
CA VAL A 147 10.12 5.13 11.32
C VAL A 147 11.58 4.66 11.28
N LEU A 148 12.30 4.92 10.20
CA LEU A 148 13.70 4.48 10.06
C LEU A 148 14.61 5.20 11.07
N ASN A 149 14.38 6.47 11.32
CA ASN A 149 15.13 7.25 12.31
C ASN A 149 14.83 6.84 13.76
N ALA A 150 13.69 6.23 14.04
CA ALA A 150 13.33 5.73 15.37
C ALA A 150 13.98 4.39 15.72
N ASN A 151 14.69 3.76 14.77
CA ASN A 151 15.36 2.49 15.02
C ASN A 151 16.42 2.64 16.12
N SER A 152 16.34 1.76 17.11
CA SER A 152 17.21 1.80 18.29
C SER A 152 17.25 0.41 18.96
N PRO A 153 18.15 0.16 19.92
CA PRO A 153 18.18 -1.11 20.65
C PRO A 153 16.85 -1.49 21.31
N GLY A 154 16.03 -0.50 21.68
CA GLY A 154 14.71 -0.71 22.31
C GLY A 154 13.54 -0.77 21.34
N LEU A 155 13.74 -0.43 20.06
CA LEU A 155 12.70 -0.44 19.03
C LEU A 155 13.31 -0.76 17.66
N ILE A 156 13.22 -1.99 17.24
CA ILE A 156 13.61 -2.42 15.89
C ILE A 156 12.52 -2.00 14.90
N THR A 157 12.90 -1.22 13.91
CA THR A 157 11.98 -0.76 12.87
C THR A 157 12.37 -1.28 11.49
N CYS A 158 11.39 -1.53 10.64
CA CYS A 158 11.61 -1.86 9.24
C CYS A 158 10.45 -1.31 8.39
N ALA A 159 10.77 -0.76 7.23
CA ALA A 159 9.79 -0.25 6.27
C ALA A 159 9.71 -1.16 5.05
N LEU A 160 8.50 -1.56 4.66
CA LEU A 160 8.26 -2.28 3.41
C LEU A 160 7.65 -1.31 2.40
N ARG A 161 8.20 -1.28 1.18
CA ARG A 161 7.76 -0.43 0.06
C ARG A 161 7.04 -1.30 -0.99
N PRO A 162 5.78 -1.72 -0.73
CA PRO A 162 5.02 -2.45 -1.74
C PRO A 162 4.71 -1.54 -2.94
N HIS A 163 4.64 -2.17 -4.12
CA HIS A 163 4.19 -1.49 -5.33
C HIS A 163 2.90 -2.14 -5.83
N LEU A 164 1.85 -1.34 -6.00
CA LEU A 164 0.54 -1.72 -6.56
C LEU A 164 0.03 -3.08 -6.05
N VAL A 165 -0.39 -3.13 -4.80
CA VAL A 165 -0.98 -4.34 -4.19
C VAL A 165 -2.36 -4.59 -4.78
N TRP A 166 -2.63 -5.84 -5.20
CA TRP A 166 -3.89 -6.26 -5.81
C TRP A 166 -4.27 -7.69 -5.42
N GLY A 167 -5.54 -8.03 -5.60
CA GLY A 167 -6.05 -9.39 -5.36
C GLY A 167 -7.49 -9.41 -4.88
N PRO A 168 -8.01 -10.59 -4.48
CA PRO A 168 -9.33 -10.75 -3.90
C PRO A 168 -9.60 -9.81 -2.73
N GLY A 169 -10.76 -9.13 -2.73
CA GLY A 169 -11.15 -8.19 -1.67
C GLY A 169 -10.56 -6.78 -1.80
N ASP A 170 -9.87 -6.45 -2.90
CA ASP A 170 -9.42 -5.08 -3.16
C ASP A 170 -10.60 -4.15 -3.45
N THR A 171 -10.83 -3.21 -2.54
CA THR A 171 -11.89 -2.20 -2.62
C THR A 171 -11.43 -0.86 -3.18
N HIS A 172 -10.20 -0.75 -3.66
CA HIS A 172 -9.61 0.51 -4.12
C HIS A 172 -9.15 0.47 -5.57
N PHE A 173 -8.12 -0.29 -5.86
CA PHE A 173 -7.51 -0.31 -7.20
C PHE A 173 -8.39 -1.04 -8.22
N LEU A 174 -8.82 -2.27 -7.93
CA LEU A 174 -9.64 -3.07 -8.83
C LEU A 174 -11.04 -2.48 -9.01
N THR A 175 -11.68 -2.01 -7.94
CA THR A 175 -12.99 -1.35 -8.01
C THR A 175 -12.93 -0.06 -8.83
N ARG A 176 -11.86 0.75 -8.67
CA ARG A 176 -11.62 1.94 -9.47
C ARG A 176 -11.41 1.60 -10.95
N LEU A 177 -10.61 0.57 -11.23
CA LEU A 177 -10.36 0.10 -12.59
C LEU A 177 -11.65 -0.35 -13.27
N GLN A 178 -12.45 -1.18 -12.60
CA GLN A 178 -13.76 -1.64 -13.07
C GLN A 178 -14.71 -0.47 -13.36
N THR A 179 -14.92 0.42 -12.39
CA THR A 179 -15.82 1.57 -12.53
C THR A 179 -15.41 2.49 -13.67
N ARG A 180 -14.12 2.81 -13.76
CA ARG A 180 -13.60 3.65 -14.86
C ARG A 180 -13.73 2.98 -16.23
N ARG A 181 -13.59 1.64 -16.29
CA ARG A 181 -13.80 0.91 -17.56
C ARG A 181 -15.25 0.93 -17.99
N ARG A 182 -16.20 0.68 -17.08
CA ARG A 182 -17.63 0.74 -17.35
C ARG A 182 -18.08 2.12 -17.83
N ASN A 183 -17.49 3.17 -17.26
CA ASN A 183 -17.79 4.58 -17.61
C ASN A 183 -17.00 5.09 -18.82
N ASP A 184 -16.29 4.22 -19.56
CA ASP A 184 -15.44 4.58 -20.70
C ASP A 184 -14.39 5.68 -20.40
N GLN A 185 -13.89 5.71 -19.15
CA GLN A 185 -12.93 6.72 -18.68
C GLN A 185 -11.47 6.24 -18.74
N LEU A 186 -11.23 4.95 -19.06
CA LEU A 186 -9.87 4.43 -19.13
C LEU A 186 -9.20 4.77 -20.47
N ARG A 187 -7.97 5.20 -20.40
CA ARG A 187 -7.09 5.45 -21.55
C ARG A 187 -5.69 4.92 -21.23
N LEU A 188 -5.06 4.31 -22.22
CA LEU A 188 -3.64 3.97 -22.15
C LEU A 188 -2.81 5.18 -22.58
N LEU A 189 -1.67 5.42 -21.92
CA LEU A 189 -0.85 6.58 -22.25
C LEU A 189 0.25 6.21 -23.25
N GLY A 190 0.14 6.75 -24.45
CA GLY A 190 1.08 6.50 -25.55
C GLY A 190 1.07 5.05 -26.05
N ASN A 191 2.04 4.76 -26.94
CA ASN A 191 2.23 3.44 -27.53
C ASN A 191 3.39 2.66 -26.92
N LYS A 192 4.18 3.30 -26.02
CA LYS A 192 5.28 2.63 -25.30
C LYS A 192 4.75 1.57 -24.35
N GLN A 193 5.55 0.54 -24.19
CA GLN A 193 5.35 -0.50 -23.19
C GLN A 193 6.04 -0.05 -21.88
N TYR A 194 5.33 0.74 -21.05
CA TYR A 194 5.84 1.11 -19.74
C TYR A 194 5.72 -0.07 -18.79
N LEU A 195 6.85 -0.49 -18.20
CA LEU A 195 6.91 -1.61 -17.28
C LEU A 195 6.70 -1.13 -15.84
N ILE A 196 5.93 -1.89 -15.09
CA ILE A 196 5.68 -1.67 -13.66
C ILE A 196 5.85 -2.95 -12.87
N ASP A 197 6.14 -2.80 -11.59
CA ASP A 197 5.93 -3.85 -10.62
C ASP A 197 4.47 -3.92 -10.19
N THR A 198 4.06 -5.11 -9.79
CA THR A 198 2.82 -5.37 -9.06
C THR A 198 3.09 -6.27 -7.87
N LEU A 199 2.15 -6.40 -6.97
CA LEU A 199 2.29 -7.27 -5.80
C LEU A 199 0.96 -7.92 -5.46
N TYR A 200 0.88 -9.24 -5.61
CA TYR A 200 -0.31 -9.98 -5.17
C TYR A 200 -0.45 -9.95 -3.65
N ILE A 201 -1.68 -9.88 -3.16
CA ILE A 201 -1.97 -9.67 -1.73
C ILE A 201 -1.28 -10.69 -0.80
N ASP A 202 -1.29 -11.98 -1.16
CA ASP A 202 -0.68 -13.02 -0.32
C ASP A 202 0.85 -12.86 -0.24
N ASN A 203 1.50 -12.42 -1.32
CA ASN A 203 2.94 -12.11 -1.32
C ASN A 203 3.23 -10.89 -0.45
N ALA A 204 2.35 -9.87 -0.46
CA ALA A 204 2.47 -8.72 0.42
C ALA A 204 2.38 -9.13 1.90
N VAL A 205 1.39 -9.96 2.26
CA VAL A 205 1.23 -10.51 3.61
C VAL A 205 2.47 -11.29 4.03
N ASN A 206 2.94 -12.18 3.15
CA ASN A 206 4.12 -13.01 3.41
C ASN A 206 5.36 -12.17 3.75
N ALA A 207 5.62 -11.11 2.96
CA ALA A 207 6.73 -10.19 3.23
C ALA A 207 6.64 -9.56 4.63
N HIS A 208 5.44 -9.14 5.05
CA HIS A 208 5.23 -8.53 6.37
C HIS A 208 5.51 -9.51 7.51
N LEU A 209 5.06 -10.76 7.39
CA LEU A 209 5.30 -11.76 8.43
C LEU A 209 6.76 -12.23 8.45
N GLN A 210 7.38 -12.40 7.26
CA GLN A 210 8.78 -12.80 7.16
C GLN A 210 9.72 -11.76 7.80
N VAL A 211 9.49 -10.47 7.55
CA VAL A 211 10.32 -9.43 8.18
C VAL A 211 10.13 -9.39 9.70
N LEU A 212 8.91 -9.60 10.22
CA LEU A 212 8.71 -9.69 11.68
C LEU A 212 9.47 -10.89 12.27
N ARG A 213 9.41 -12.07 11.64
CA ARG A 213 10.17 -13.25 12.07
C ARG A 213 11.68 -12.98 12.06
N LYS A 214 12.16 -12.26 11.03
CA LYS A 214 13.59 -11.88 10.96
C LYS A 214 13.96 -10.89 12.06
N MET A 215 13.11 -9.90 12.37
CA MET A 215 13.31 -9.00 13.52
C MET A 215 13.47 -9.74 14.84
N GLN A 216 12.77 -10.86 15.01
CA GLN A 216 12.82 -11.66 16.23
C GLN A 216 14.03 -12.60 16.31
N THR A 217 14.49 -13.10 15.17
CA THR A 217 15.58 -14.10 15.11
C THR A 217 16.95 -13.49 14.86
N ASP A 218 17.03 -12.45 14.04
CA ASP A 218 18.27 -11.77 13.65
C ASP A 218 17.98 -10.31 13.27
N PRO A 219 17.69 -9.46 14.28
CA PRO A 219 17.25 -8.08 14.05
C PRO A 219 18.25 -7.23 13.26
N ASN A 220 19.55 -7.50 13.39
CA ASN A 220 20.61 -6.71 12.72
C ASN A 220 20.48 -6.76 11.18
N MET A 221 19.89 -7.80 10.63
CA MET A 221 19.73 -7.93 9.19
C MET A 221 18.72 -6.92 8.64
N VAL A 222 17.70 -6.52 9.43
CA VAL A 222 16.57 -5.70 8.95
C VAL A 222 16.37 -4.39 9.69
N ALA A 223 17.04 -4.20 10.81
CA ALA A 223 16.89 -3.03 11.67
C ALA A 223 17.20 -1.72 10.94
N GLY A 224 16.25 -0.77 10.97
CA GLY A 224 16.39 0.55 10.38
C GLY A 224 16.45 0.56 8.85
N LYS A 225 16.03 -0.52 8.18
CA LYS A 225 16.09 -0.63 6.72
C LYS A 225 14.72 -0.51 6.09
N ALA A 226 14.71 -0.05 4.81
CA ALA A 226 13.55 -0.10 3.93
C ALA A 226 13.79 -1.15 2.84
N TYR A 227 12.72 -1.79 2.34
CA TYR A 227 12.80 -2.82 1.31
C TYR A 227 11.69 -2.65 0.28
N PHE A 228 12.06 -2.71 -1.01
CA PHE A 228 11.06 -2.90 -2.06
C PHE A 228 10.48 -4.32 -1.99
N ILE A 229 9.16 -4.39 -2.16
CA ILE A 229 8.41 -5.65 -2.19
C ILE A 229 7.56 -5.65 -3.44
N SER A 230 7.86 -6.56 -4.34
CA SER A 230 7.14 -6.72 -5.60
C SER A 230 6.98 -8.19 -5.96
N GLN A 231 6.35 -8.42 -7.11
CA GLN A 231 6.13 -9.74 -7.68
C GLN A 231 7.41 -10.34 -8.30
N ASP A 232 8.47 -9.51 -8.49
CA ASP A 232 9.68 -9.87 -9.26
C ASP A 232 9.39 -10.25 -10.74
N GLU A 233 8.25 -9.79 -11.24
CA GLU A 233 7.76 -10.01 -12.60
C GLU A 233 7.32 -8.68 -13.20
N PRO A 234 8.25 -7.80 -13.67
CA PRO A 234 7.86 -6.53 -14.30
C PRO A 234 6.98 -6.77 -15.51
N ILE A 235 5.83 -6.11 -15.54
CA ILE A 235 4.80 -6.28 -16.58
C ILE A 235 4.42 -4.93 -17.18
N SER A 236 4.06 -4.89 -18.48
CA SER A 236 3.60 -3.64 -19.06
C SER A 236 2.23 -3.22 -18.49
N ILE A 237 2.08 -1.91 -18.22
CA ILE A 237 0.82 -1.33 -17.74
C ILE A 237 -0.36 -1.76 -18.60
N ARG A 238 -0.18 -1.76 -19.93
CA ARG A 238 -1.18 -2.22 -20.91
C ARG A 238 -1.58 -3.68 -20.69
N SER A 239 -0.57 -4.56 -20.60
CA SER A 239 -0.82 -6.00 -20.43
C SER A 239 -1.49 -6.27 -19.09
N PHE A 240 -0.97 -5.72 -18.01
CA PHE A 240 -1.53 -5.92 -16.68
C PHE A 240 -2.98 -5.41 -16.58
N THR A 241 -3.23 -4.18 -17.06
CA THR A 241 -4.57 -3.60 -17.07
C THR A 241 -5.57 -4.47 -17.85
N ASN A 242 -5.21 -4.90 -19.07
CA ASN A 242 -6.11 -5.67 -19.90
C ASN A 242 -6.34 -7.10 -19.37
N ARG A 243 -5.33 -7.72 -18.76
CA ARG A 243 -5.49 -9.01 -18.08
C ARG A 243 -6.42 -8.92 -16.86
N LEU A 244 -6.31 -7.85 -16.07
CA LEU A 244 -7.25 -7.61 -14.96
C LEU A 244 -8.69 -7.41 -15.48
N LEU A 245 -8.87 -6.63 -16.55
CA LEU A 245 -10.18 -6.41 -17.16
C LEU A 245 -10.78 -7.71 -17.67
N ASP A 246 -9.99 -8.54 -18.36
CA ASP A 246 -10.41 -9.86 -18.83
C ASP A 246 -10.82 -10.76 -17.66
N THR A 247 -10.03 -10.81 -16.60
CA THR A 247 -10.35 -11.53 -15.36
C THR A 247 -11.68 -11.08 -14.74
N MET A 248 -12.02 -9.79 -14.87
CA MET A 248 -13.30 -9.22 -14.41
C MET A 248 -14.44 -9.32 -15.44
N GLY A 249 -14.24 -9.99 -16.58
CA GLY A 249 -15.23 -10.11 -17.66
C GLY A 249 -15.48 -8.79 -18.40
N LEU A 250 -14.53 -7.88 -18.41
CA LEU A 250 -14.64 -6.56 -19.04
C LEU A 250 -13.79 -6.48 -20.33
N PRO A 251 -14.25 -5.76 -21.36
CA PRO A 251 -13.49 -5.63 -22.59
C PRO A 251 -12.19 -4.84 -22.38
N PRO A 252 -11.12 -5.11 -23.17
CA PRO A 252 -9.83 -4.45 -23.02
C PRO A 252 -9.90 -2.95 -23.31
N VAL A 253 -8.93 -2.20 -22.81
CA VAL A 253 -8.74 -0.78 -23.16
C VAL A 253 -8.01 -0.69 -24.49
N THR A 254 -8.68 -0.09 -25.49
CA THR A 254 -8.12 0.16 -26.83
C THR A 254 -7.79 1.64 -27.06
N LYS A 255 -8.49 2.54 -26.36
CA LYS A 255 -8.31 3.99 -26.50
C LYS A 255 -7.01 4.45 -25.88
N THR A 256 -6.30 5.30 -26.60
CA THR A 256 -5.01 5.86 -26.16
C THR A 256 -5.10 7.40 -26.00
N MET A 257 -4.19 7.94 -25.22
CA MET A 257 -4.01 9.38 -25.04
C MET A 257 -2.51 9.69 -25.04
N SER A 258 -2.08 10.79 -25.63
CA SER A 258 -0.66 11.16 -25.58
C SER A 258 -0.24 11.54 -24.17
N PRO A 259 0.98 11.16 -23.71
CA PRO A 259 1.46 11.54 -22.37
C PRO A 259 1.45 13.03 -22.09
N GLY A 260 1.81 13.86 -23.09
CA GLY A 260 1.79 15.31 -22.96
C GLY A 260 0.38 15.87 -22.73
N PHE A 261 -0.61 15.36 -23.49
CA PHE A 261 -2.01 15.76 -23.27
C PHE A 261 -2.53 15.25 -21.91
N ALA A 262 -2.16 14.04 -21.49
CA ALA A 262 -2.52 13.53 -20.19
C ALA A 262 -1.97 14.39 -19.03
N LEU A 263 -0.73 14.85 -19.14
CA LEU A 263 -0.12 15.79 -18.16
C LEU A 263 -0.85 17.13 -18.12
N PHE A 264 -1.18 17.70 -19.27
CA PHE A 264 -1.94 18.95 -19.37
C PHE A 264 -3.36 18.76 -18.79
N ALA A 265 -4.08 17.71 -19.20
CA ALA A 265 -5.42 17.42 -18.70
C ALA A 265 -5.43 17.18 -17.18
N GLY A 266 -4.43 16.45 -16.67
CA GLY A 266 -4.24 16.24 -15.23
C GLY A 266 -3.97 17.55 -14.48
N TRP A 267 -3.12 18.42 -15.02
CA TRP A 267 -2.86 19.73 -14.43
C TRP A 267 -4.13 20.60 -14.41
N LEU A 268 -4.83 20.70 -15.54
CA LEU A 268 -6.07 21.47 -15.65
C LEU A 268 -7.13 20.95 -14.66
N SER A 269 -7.36 19.64 -14.65
CA SER A 269 -8.32 19.00 -13.75
C SER A 269 -8.00 19.29 -12.29
N GLN A 270 -6.74 19.16 -11.85
CA GLN A 270 -6.34 19.45 -10.48
C GLN A 270 -6.59 20.93 -10.11
N ASN A 271 -6.28 21.88 -11.00
CA ASN A 271 -6.50 23.30 -10.72
C ASN A 271 -8.00 23.65 -10.65
N VAL A 272 -8.82 23.13 -11.57
CA VAL A 272 -10.28 23.33 -11.55
C VAL A 272 -10.90 22.74 -10.29
N PHE A 273 -10.57 21.51 -9.95
CA PHE A 273 -11.10 20.83 -8.75
C PHE A 273 -10.66 21.54 -7.45
N SER A 274 -9.43 22.04 -7.42
CA SER A 274 -8.91 22.82 -6.28
C SER A 274 -9.63 24.17 -6.15
N LEU A 275 -9.79 24.91 -7.25
CA LEU A 275 -10.47 26.22 -7.29
C LEU A 275 -11.93 26.09 -6.84
N LEU A 276 -12.63 25.07 -7.35
CA LEU A 276 -14.03 24.80 -7.05
C LEU A 276 -14.23 24.02 -5.74
N LYS A 277 -13.13 23.70 -5.01
CA LYS A 277 -13.14 22.92 -3.75
C LYS A 277 -13.90 21.58 -3.88
N ILE A 278 -13.81 20.94 -5.06
CA ILE A 278 -14.46 19.65 -5.32
C ILE A 278 -13.73 18.56 -4.53
N ARG A 279 -14.48 17.83 -3.71
CA ARG A 279 -13.95 16.76 -2.86
C ARG A 279 -13.75 15.43 -3.61
N LYS A 280 -14.50 15.21 -4.69
CA LYS A 280 -14.36 14.03 -5.54
C LYS A 280 -12.95 13.96 -6.15
N GLU A 281 -12.44 12.75 -6.33
CA GLU A 281 -11.16 12.54 -6.98
C GLU A 281 -11.27 12.79 -8.49
N PRO A 282 -10.40 13.64 -9.10
CA PRO A 282 -10.38 13.79 -10.54
C PRO A 282 -9.98 12.47 -11.22
N VAL A 283 -10.53 12.24 -12.42
CA VAL A 283 -10.20 11.03 -13.21
C VAL A 283 -8.71 10.95 -13.52
N LEU A 284 -8.06 12.11 -13.71
CA LEU A 284 -6.65 12.20 -14.02
C LEU A 284 -6.00 13.31 -13.20
N THR A 285 -4.84 13.02 -12.63
CA THR A 285 -3.96 13.99 -11.96
C THR A 285 -2.58 13.98 -12.60
N VAL A 286 -1.77 15.00 -12.35
CA VAL A 286 -0.37 15.04 -12.83
C VAL A 286 0.42 13.82 -12.31
N PHE A 287 0.21 13.45 -11.06
CA PHE A 287 0.87 12.28 -10.47
C PHE A 287 0.50 10.98 -11.21
N LEU A 288 -0.80 10.74 -11.42
CA LEU A 288 -1.27 9.56 -12.14
C LEU A 288 -0.80 9.53 -13.60
N ALA A 289 -0.86 10.69 -14.29
CA ALA A 289 -0.37 10.81 -15.68
C ALA A 289 1.12 10.46 -15.78
N ARG A 290 1.94 10.91 -14.82
CA ARG A 290 3.35 10.56 -14.75
C ARG A 290 3.57 9.07 -14.50
N GLN A 291 2.87 8.48 -13.53
CA GLN A 291 2.98 7.05 -13.26
C GLN A 291 2.58 6.18 -14.46
N LEU A 292 1.49 6.52 -15.12
CA LEU A 292 1.00 5.76 -16.29
C LEU A 292 1.84 5.99 -17.56
N SER A 293 2.78 6.94 -17.57
CA SER A 293 3.66 7.27 -18.70
C SER A 293 5.15 7.08 -18.40
N SER A 294 5.50 6.28 -17.41
CA SER A 294 6.88 5.93 -17.07
C SER A 294 7.00 4.47 -16.67
N SER A 295 8.19 3.89 -16.90
CA SER A 295 8.52 2.58 -16.36
C SER A 295 9.08 2.73 -14.95
N HIS A 296 8.52 1.96 -14.00
CA HIS A 296 9.00 1.95 -12.62
C HIS A 296 8.79 0.57 -12.00
N TRP A 297 9.87 -0.17 -11.95
CA TRP A 297 9.98 -1.44 -11.28
C TRP A 297 11.31 -1.47 -10.52
N TYR A 298 11.39 -2.29 -9.46
CA TYR A 298 12.46 -2.18 -8.47
C TYR A 298 13.12 -3.54 -8.22
N ASP A 299 14.41 -3.50 -7.92
CA ASP A 299 15.18 -4.65 -7.50
C ASP A 299 14.82 -5.03 -6.06
N ILE A 300 14.38 -6.28 -5.84
CA ILE A 300 14.03 -6.83 -4.53
C ILE A 300 15.12 -7.74 -3.95
N SER A 301 16.33 -7.70 -4.50
CA SER A 301 17.43 -8.56 -4.06
C SER A 301 17.79 -8.38 -2.59
N ALA A 302 17.62 -7.17 -2.04
CA ALA A 302 17.82 -6.91 -0.63
C ALA A 302 16.81 -7.67 0.24
N ALA A 303 15.53 -7.66 -0.10
CA ALA A 303 14.49 -8.39 0.61
C ALA A 303 14.72 -9.91 0.56
N LYS A 304 15.13 -10.43 -0.61
CA LYS A 304 15.50 -11.85 -0.79
C LYS A 304 16.65 -12.25 0.11
N ARG A 305 17.74 -11.47 0.12
CA ARG A 305 18.96 -11.75 0.88
C ARG A 305 18.75 -11.60 2.39
N ASP A 306 18.11 -10.51 2.84
CA ASP A 306 18.11 -10.12 4.25
C ASP A 306 17.04 -10.86 5.07
N PHE A 307 15.89 -11.19 4.49
CA PHE A 307 14.84 -11.94 5.22
C PHE A 307 14.14 -13.04 4.41
N GLY A 308 14.72 -13.42 3.26
CA GLY A 308 14.27 -14.59 2.50
C GLY A 308 12.96 -14.37 1.74
N TYR A 309 12.61 -13.12 1.42
CA TYR A 309 11.39 -12.85 0.67
C TYR A 309 11.45 -13.46 -0.73
N MET A 310 10.48 -14.33 -1.02
CA MET A 310 10.27 -14.90 -2.35
C MET A 310 8.78 -14.80 -2.68
N PRO A 311 8.38 -14.12 -3.77
CA PRO A 311 6.98 -14.09 -4.19
C PRO A 311 6.55 -15.52 -4.61
N ALA A 312 5.65 -16.11 -3.82
CA ALA A 312 5.20 -17.49 -4.03
C ALA A 312 4.05 -17.59 -5.05
N ILE A 313 3.30 -16.51 -5.22
CA ILE A 313 2.16 -16.45 -6.14
C ILE A 313 2.55 -15.60 -7.34
N SER A 314 2.59 -16.20 -8.54
CA SER A 314 2.84 -15.50 -9.80
C SER A 314 1.68 -14.59 -10.20
N ILE A 315 1.89 -13.71 -11.18
CA ILE A 315 0.80 -12.88 -11.74
C ILE A 315 -0.31 -13.78 -12.31
N ASP A 316 0.04 -14.86 -13.01
CA ASP A 316 -0.92 -15.79 -13.61
C ASP A 316 -1.77 -16.49 -12.56
N GLU A 317 -1.15 -17.01 -11.52
CA GLU A 317 -1.87 -17.64 -10.41
C GLU A 317 -2.74 -16.63 -9.66
N GLY A 318 -2.25 -15.40 -9.45
CA GLY A 318 -3.03 -14.32 -8.85
C GLY A 318 -4.28 -13.97 -9.65
N MET A 319 -4.18 -13.91 -10.99
CA MET A 319 -5.32 -13.70 -11.88
C MET A 319 -6.34 -14.84 -11.78
N ASN A 320 -5.87 -16.10 -11.75
CA ASN A 320 -6.73 -17.27 -11.58
C ASN A 320 -7.48 -17.25 -10.22
N ARG A 321 -6.80 -16.88 -9.16
CA ARG A 321 -7.43 -16.74 -7.82
C ARG A 321 -8.44 -15.62 -7.78
N LEU A 322 -8.14 -14.48 -8.40
CA LEU A 322 -9.07 -13.35 -8.50
C LEU A 322 -10.31 -13.74 -9.29
N LYS A 323 -10.17 -14.46 -10.42
CA LYS A 323 -11.29 -14.95 -11.23
C LYS A 323 -12.21 -15.87 -10.41
N LYS A 324 -11.65 -16.88 -9.75
CA LYS A 324 -12.41 -17.79 -8.87
C LYS A 324 -13.13 -17.03 -7.75
N TRP A 325 -12.46 -16.03 -7.16
CA TRP A 325 -13.07 -15.22 -6.11
C TRP A 325 -14.28 -14.42 -6.63
N ILE A 326 -14.18 -13.84 -7.84
CA ILE A 326 -15.29 -13.13 -8.49
C ILE A 326 -16.44 -14.07 -8.82
N GLU A 327 -16.15 -15.28 -9.30
CA GLU A 327 -17.18 -16.30 -9.57
C GLU A 327 -17.97 -16.69 -8.32
N ILE A 328 -17.34 -16.73 -7.15
CA ILE A 328 -17.97 -17.10 -5.88
C ILE A 328 -18.69 -15.92 -5.23
N ASN A 329 -18.08 -14.73 -5.22
CA ASN A 329 -18.55 -13.57 -4.45
C ASN A 329 -19.32 -12.54 -5.28
N GLY A 330 -19.38 -12.74 -6.60
CA GLY A 330 -19.93 -11.78 -7.54
C GLY A 330 -18.94 -10.67 -7.94
N PRO A 331 -19.38 -9.74 -8.79
CA PRO A 331 -18.55 -8.64 -9.27
C PRO A 331 -18.12 -7.73 -8.10
N LEU A 332 -16.98 -7.08 -8.29
CA LEU A 332 -16.49 -6.08 -7.33
C LEU A 332 -17.51 -4.95 -7.15
N PRO A 333 -17.61 -4.35 -5.96
CA PRO A 333 -18.49 -3.20 -5.75
C PRO A 333 -18.06 -2.02 -6.63
N GLU A 334 -18.98 -1.09 -6.88
CA GLU A 334 -18.63 0.14 -7.59
C GLU A 334 -17.77 1.04 -6.70
N PHE A 335 -16.81 1.71 -7.32
CA PHE A 335 -15.99 2.69 -6.62
C PHE A 335 -16.79 3.97 -6.42
N GLU A 336 -17.09 4.30 -5.18
CA GLU A 336 -17.72 5.56 -4.81
C GLU A 336 -16.74 6.73 -5.09
N THR A 337 -17.10 7.55 -6.07
CA THR A 337 -16.30 8.72 -6.51
C THR A 337 -16.62 9.96 -5.70
#